data_ac62ec15a8a89fec647372fa1c4bc6b3
#
_entry.id   ac62ec15a8a89fec647372fa1c4bc6b3
#
_cell.length_a   1.000
_cell.length_b   1.000
_cell.length_c   1.000
_cell.angle_alpha   90.00
_cell.angle_beta   90.00
_cell.angle_gamma   90.00
#
_symmetry.space_group_name_H-M   'P 1'
#
loop_
_entity.id
_entity.type
_entity.pdbx_description
1 polymer ?
#
loop_
_entity_poly.entity_id
_entity_poly.type
_entity_poly.pdbx_seq_one_letter_code
_entity_poly.pdbx_strand_id
1 'polypeptide(L)'
;MTPLLLSLALLRGKARLIIGYLLIGSTICLAASELNGVLYPFFENMTSFSTTISPIIEEIFKALPVLFFAFMISDNRTTLVQISFAVGLGFAVMENAIVLVQNLSDVNVLWALIRGLGAGLMHGVCTVTVGIGMSLVHKKKKLFVCGTIALLFMAITYHAIYNSIVTSDYKYFGFALPFITYIPINIFFQRKAKERRLRTAAKAKEIFEKDTEHDTDSEDGENDIGGFQ
;
A
#
# COMPACT_ATOMS: atom_id res chain seq x y z
N MET A 1 -19.06 10.50 -4.59
CA MET A 1 -18.31 9.90 -5.73
C MET A 1 -18.16 10.83 -6.94
N THR A 2 -19.23 11.49 -7.41
CA THR A 2 -19.20 12.37 -8.60
C THR A 2 -18.07 13.41 -8.60
N PRO A 3 -17.79 14.19 -7.51
CA PRO A 3 -16.70 15.15 -7.52
C PRO A 3 -15.32 14.52 -7.72
N LEU A 4 -15.09 13.33 -7.17
CA LEU A 4 -13.83 12.61 -7.34
C LEU A 4 -13.67 12.09 -8.78
N LEU A 5 -14.74 11.63 -9.42
CA LEU A 5 -14.72 11.25 -10.84
C LEU A 5 -14.40 12.44 -11.73
N LEU A 6 -15.00 13.61 -11.47
CA LEU A 6 -14.72 14.84 -12.21
C LEU A 6 -13.25 15.28 -12.01
N SER A 7 -12.67 15.09 -10.82
CA SER A 7 -11.27 15.43 -10.57
C SER A 7 -10.29 14.64 -11.45
N LEU A 8 -10.64 13.43 -11.90
CA LEU A 8 -9.80 12.63 -12.79
C LEU A 8 -9.56 13.31 -14.15
N ALA A 9 -10.49 14.14 -14.61
CA ALA A 9 -10.32 14.91 -15.85
C ALA A 9 -9.30 16.04 -15.70
N LEU A 10 -9.21 16.63 -14.50
CA LEU A 10 -8.34 17.77 -14.17
C LEU A 10 -6.94 17.32 -13.74
N LEU A 11 -6.83 16.17 -13.10
CA LEU A 11 -5.57 15.64 -12.58
C LEU A 11 -4.73 14.98 -13.67
N ARG A 12 -3.40 15.05 -13.52
CA ARG A 12 -2.43 14.44 -14.43
C ARG A 12 -1.39 13.60 -13.67
N GLY A 13 -0.78 12.66 -14.38
CA GLY A 13 0.32 11.86 -13.85
C GLY A 13 -0.02 11.05 -12.60
N LYS A 14 0.83 11.08 -11.60
CA LYS A 14 0.69 10.28 -10.37
C LYS A 14 -0.56 10.58 -9.54
N ALA A 15 -0.98 11.85 -9.47
CA ALA A 15 -2.17 12.24 -8.72
C ALA A 15 -3.43 11.59 -9.33
N ARG A 16 -3.56 11.61 -10.67
CA ARG A 16 -4.66 10.94 -11.37
C ARG A 16 -4.67 9.44 -11.11
N LEU A 17 -3.49 8.80 -11.11
CA LEU A 17 -3.35 7.38 -10.84
C LEU A 17 -3.82 7.04 -9.41
N ILE A 18 -3.36 7.77 -8.39
CA ILE A 18 -3.72 7.55 -6.98
C ILE A 18 -5.22 7.73 -6.77
N ILE A 19 -5.81 8.81 -7.27
CA ILE A 19 -7.27 9.04 -7.14
C ILE A 19 -8.07 7.97 -7.90
N GLY A 20 -7.60 7.55 -9.08
CA GLY A 20 -8.22 6.44 -9.83
C GLY A 20 -8.25 5.14 -9.02
N TYR A 21 -7.13 4.76 -8.39
CA TYR A 21 -7.06 3.55 -7.57
C TYR A 21 -7.82 3.68 -6.23
N LEU A 22 -7.94 4.87 -5.67
CA LEU A 22 -8.83 5.11 -4.53
C LEU A 22 -10.30 4.87 -4.92
N LEU A 23 -10.74 5.37 -6.08
CA LEU A 23 -12.10 5.13 -6.58
C LEU A 23 -12.35 3.65 -6.90
N ILE A 24 -11.36 2.96 -7.48
CA ILE A 24 -11.41 1.51 -7.69
C ILE A 24 -11.58 0.78 -6.36
N GLY A 25 -10.81 1.13 -5.34
CA GLY A 25 -10.94 0.57 -4.00
C GLY A 25 -12.33 0.74 -3.41
N SER A 26 -12.92 1.94 -3.55
CA SER A 26 -14.28 2.23 -3.11
C SER A 26 -15.34 1.37 -3.86
N THR A 27 -15.17 1.18 -5.16
CA THR A 27 -16.08 0.35 -5.98
C THR A 27 -15.97 -1.13 -5.62
N ILE A 28 -14.74 -1.60 -5.38
CA ILE A 28 -14.46 -2.99 -4.97
C ILE A 28 -15.06 -3.29 -3.59
N CYS A 29 -15.10 -2.32 -2.69
CA CYS A 29 -15.78 -2.48 -1.40
C CYS A 29 -17.26 -2.84 -1.60
N LEU A 30 -17.97 -2.19 -2.53
CA LEU A 30 -19.37 -2.53 -2.83
C LEU A 30 -19.50 -3.98 -3.31
N ALA A 31 -18.63 -4.41 -4.24
CA ALA A 31 -18.66 -5.78 -4.74
C ALA A 31 -18.34 -6.82 -3.64
N ALA A 32 -17.37 -6.53 -2.76
CA ALA A 32 -17.07 -7.38 -1.61
C ALA A 32 -18.25 -7.43 -0.61
N SER A 33 -18.90 -6.28 -0.38
CA SER A 33 -20.07 -6.19 0.50
C SER A 33 -21.25 -6.99 -0.02
N GLU A 34 -21.52 -6.97 -1.33
CA GLU A 34 -22.56 -7.80 -1.96
C GLU A 34 -22.26 -9.29 -1.78
N LEU A 35 -21.02 -9.72 -2.03
CA LEU A 35 -20.63 -11.11 -1.82
C LEU A 35 -20.72 -11.51 -0.34
N ASN A 36 -20.31 -10.65 0.57
CA ASN A 36 -20.49 -10.86 2.01
C ASN A 36 -21.96 -11.01 2.38
N GLY A 37 -22.85 -10.18 1.81
CA GLY A 37 -24.31 -10.27 2.00
C GLY A 37 -24.90 -11.59 1.53
N VAL A 38 -24.44 -12.12 0.40
CA VAL A 38 -24.87 -13.43 -0.14
C VAL A 38 -24.39 -14.58 0.74
N LEU A 39 -23.17 -14.48 1.28
CA LEU A 39 -22.57 -15.57 2.07
C LEU A 39 -22.97 -15.55 3.55
N TYR A 40 -23.23 -14.38 4.12
CA TYR A 40 -23.55 -14.23 5.54
C TYR A 40 -24.68 -15.17 6.04
N PRO A 41 -25.79 -15.39 5.32
CA PRO A 41 -26.88 -16.28 5.78
C PRO A 41 -26.46 -17.73 6.05
N PHE A 42 -25.31 -18.16 5.55
CA PHE A 42 -24.77 -19.52 5.77
C PHE A 42 -23.95 -19.63 7.07
N PHE A 43 -23.81 -18.54 7.84
CA PHE A 43 -23.03 -18.50 9.08
C PHE A 43 -23.94 -18.22 10.28
N GLU A 44 -23.60 -18.78 11.44
CA GLU A 44 -24.43 -18.70 12.64
C GLU A 44 -24.58 -17.29 13.21
N ASN A 45 -23.53 -16.47 13.10
CA ASN A 45 -23.57 -15.11 13.63
C ASN A 45 -22.63 -14.14 12.87
N MET A 46 -22.99 -12.85 12.95
CA MET A 46 -22.28 -11.76 12.29
C MET A 46 -20.83 -11.61 12.79
N THR A 47 -20.58 -11.78 14.07
CA THR A 47 -19.24 -11.64 14.65
C THR A 47 -18.30 -12.70 14.10
N SER A 48 -18.72 -13.96 14.07
CA SER A 48 -17.95 -15.05 13.49
C SER A 48 -17.66 -14.79 12.01
N PHE A 49 -18.65 -14.38 11.25
CA PHE A 49 -18.49 -14.06 9.82
C PHE A 49 -17.52 -12.91 9.60
N SER A 50 -17.67 -11.79 10.32
CA SER A 50 -16.85 -10.58 10.15
C SER A 50 -15.39 -10.76 10.58
N THR A 51 -15.12 -11.73 11.48
CA THR A 51 -13.76 -12.02 11.96
C THR A 51 -13.05 -13.13 11.18
N THR A 52 -13.76 -13.91 10.37
CA THR A 52 -13.19 -15.06 9.64
C THR A 52 -13.31 -14.92 8.13
N ILE A 53 -14.51 -14.86 7.59
CA ILE A 53 -14.78 -14.94 6.15
C ILE A 53 -14.65 -13.58 5.45
N SER A 54 -15.25 -12.53 6.05
CA SER A 54 -15.22 -11.19 5.46
C SER A 54 -13.80 -10.70 5.18
N PRO A 55 -12.81 -10.81 6.09
CA PRO A 55 -11.40 -10.44 5.80
C PRO A 55 -10.80 -11.17 4.61
N ILE A 56 -11.13 -12.45 4.41
CA ILE A 56 -10.63 -13.23 3.27
C ILE A 56 -11.14 -12.62 1.96
N ILE A 57 -12.45 -12.41 1.86
CA ILE A 57 -13.10 -11.85 0.68
C ILE A 57 -12.54 -10.46 0.39
N GLU A 58 -12.48 -9.60 1.38
CA GLU A 58 -12.06 -8.22 1.23
C GLU A 58 -10.59 -8.10 0.81
N GLU A 59 -9.67 -8.87 1.42
CA GLU A 59 -8.26 -8.81 1.03
C GLU A 59 -8.03 -9.36 -0.38
N ILE A 60 -8.74 -10.42 -0.79
CA ILE A 60 -8.70 -10.94 -2.15
C ILE A 60 -9.18 -9.86 -3.13
N PHE A 61 -10.35 -9.24 -2.87
CA PHE A 61 -10.89 -8.22 -3.75
C PHE A 61 -9.97 -7.00 -3.88
N LYS A 62 -9.38 -6.53 -2.78
CA LYS A 62 -8.38 -5.43 -2.80
C LYS A 62 -7.10 -5.80 -3.55
N ALA A 63 -6.72 -7.08 -3.52
CA ALA A 63 -5.54 -7.55 -4.24
C ALA A 63 -5.71 -7.52 -5.77
N LEU A 64 -6.91 -7.74 -6.30
CA LEU A 64 -7.17 -7.86 -7.74
C LEU A 64 -6.71 -6.64 -8.57
N PRO A 65 -7.09 -5.39 -8.26
CA PRO A 65 -6.65 -4.23 -9.04
C PRO A 65 -5.16 -3.95 -8.93
N VAL A 66 -4.55 -4.27 -7.77
CA VAL A 66 -3.10 -4.15 -7.58
C VAL A 66 -2.36 -5.18 -8.41
N LEU A 67 -2.87 -6.41 -8.46
CA LEU A 67 -2.35 -7.49 -9.29
C LEU A 67 -2.43 -7.13 -10.78
N PHE A 68 -3.58 -6.62 -11.23
CA PHE A 68 -3.76 -6.15 -12.60
C PHE A 68 -2.72 -5.08 -12.96
N PHE A 69 -2.51 -4.09 -12.09
CA PHE A 69 -1.50 -3.07 -12.31
C PHE A 69 -0.09 -3.65 -12.40
N ALA A 70 0.27 -4.57 -11.49
CA ALA A 70 1.58 -5.20 -11.45
C ALA A 70 1.90 -5.99 -12.71
N PHE A 71 0.91 -6.68 -13.28
CA PHE A 71 1.08 -7.46 -14.50
C PHE A 71 1.06 -6.63 -15.78
N MET A 72 0.12 -5.67 -15.87
CA MET A 72 -0.19 -5.02 -17.14
C MET A 72 0.48 -3.66 -17.31
N ILE A 73 0.83 -2.98 -16.21
CA ILE A 73 1.27 -1.58 -16.26
C ILE A 73 2.69 -1.42 -15.75
N SER A 74 2.96 -1.79 -14.49
CA SER A 74 4.29 -1.62 -13.90
C SER A 74 4.47 -2.43 -12.61
N ASP A 75 5.63 -3.09 -12.49
CA ASP A 75 6.07 -3.76 -11.27
C ASP A 75 6.94 -2.88 -10.36
N ASN A 76 6.96 -1.57 -10.62
CA ASN A 76 7.72 -0.61 -9.80
C ASN A 76 7.19 -0.60 -8.37
N ARG A 77 8.03 -1.04 -7.43
CA ARG A 77 7.66 -1.20 -6.02
C ARG A 77 7.10 0.07 -5.38
N THR A 78 7.67 1.22 -5.69
CA THR A 78 7.21 2.50 -5.11
C THR A 78 5.80 2.84 -5.59
N THR A 79 5.55 2.66 -6.89
CA THR A 79 4.22 2.89 -7.47
C THR A 79 3.20 1.89 -6.93
N LEU A 80 3.57 0.60 -6.85
CA LEU A 80 2.70 -0.44 -6.29
C LEU A 80 2.32 -0.17 -4.84
N VAL A 81 3.25 0.28 -3.99
CA VAL A 81 2.96 0.69 -2.61
C VAL A 81 1.95 1.84 -2.58
N GLN A 82 2.12 2.85 -3.44
CA GLN A 82 1.23 4.02 -3.48
C GLN A 82 -0.19 3.64 -3.93
N ILE A 83 -0.33 2.87 -5.00
CA ILE A 83 -1.66 2.44 -5.49
C ILE A 83 -2.32 1.44 -4.55
N SER A 84 -1.56 0.52 -3.95
CA SER A 84 -2.08 -0.42 -2.94
C SER A 84 -2.65 0.33 -1.74
N PHE A 85 -1.93 1.34 -1.25
CA PHE A 85 -2.42 2.19 -0.17
C PHE A 85 -3.69 2.94 -0.57
N ALA A 86 -3.74 3.47 -1.80
CA ALA A 86 -4.93 4.15 -2.33
C ALA A 86 -6.14 3.22 -2.45
N VAL A 87 -5.95 1.98 -2.93
CA VAL A 87 -7.02 0.95 -2.97
C VAL A 87 -7.53 0.65 -1.57
N GLY A 88 -6.63 0.39 -0.61
CA GLY A 88 -6.99 0.12 0.79
C GLY A 88 -7.75 1.28 1.44
N LEU A 89 -7.31 2.53 1.24
CA LEU A 89 -8.01 3.72 1.74
C LEU A 89 -9.37 3.90 1.09
N GLY A 90 -9.47 3.71 -0.24
CA GLY A 90 -10.74 3.83 -0.96
C GLY A 90 -11.76 2.80 -0.47
N PHE A 91 -11.30 1.56 -0.25
CA PHE A 91 -12.10 0.49 0.35
C PHE A 91 -12.62 0.91 1.73
N ALA A 92 -11.73 1.35 2.63
CA ALA A 92 -12.07 1.79 3.96
C ALA A 92 -13.05 2.98 4.00
N VAL A 93 -12.91 3.95 3.10
CA VAL A 93 -13.83 5.10 3.00
C VAL A 93 -15.25 4.62 2.69
N MET A 94 -15.40 3.69 1.76
CA MET A 94 -16.71 3.16 1.39
C MET A 94 -17.28 2.28 2.51
N GLU A 95 -16.49 1.38 3.07
CA GLU A 95 -16.92 0.52 4.18
C GLU A 95 -17.35 1.34 5.40
N ASN A 96 -16.56 2.36 5.79
CA ASN A 96 -16.93 3.24 6.89
C ASN A 96 -18.21 4.03 6.61
N ALA A 97 -18.45 4.44 5.35
CA ALA A 97 -19.71 5.08 4.97
C ALA A 97 -20.90 4.11 5.12
N ILE A 98 -20.76 2.86 4.70
CA ILE A 98 -21.79 1.82 4.86
C ILE A 98 -22.09 1.59 6.35
N VAL A 99 -21.06 1.37 7.16
CA VAL A 99 -21.21 1.14 8.61
C VAL A 99 -21.81 2.35 9.32
N LEU A 100 -21.42 3.57 8.93
CA LEU A 100 -21.98 4.81 9.47
C LEU A 100 -23.49 4.90 9.20
N VAL A 101 -23.90 4.62 7.96
CA VAL A 101 -25.32 4.66 7.56
C VAL A 101 -26.13 3.60 8.29
N GLN A 102 -25.56 2.42 8.50
CA GLN A 102 -26.25 1.32 9.24
C GLN A 102 -26.42 1.58 10.74
N ASN A 103 -25.63 2.47 11.34
CA ASN A 103 -25.59 2.73 12.78
C ASN A 103 -25.84 4.21 13.12
N LEU A 104 -26.59 4.95 12.30
CA LEU A 104 -26.78 6.40 12.46
C LEU A 104 -27.32 6.82 13.84
N SER A 105 -28.13 5.96 14.51
CA SER A 105 -28.67 6.22 15.84
C SER A 105 -27.61 6.20 16.96
N ASP A 106 -26.55 5.45 16.78
CA ASP A 106 -25.60 5.11 17.85
C ASP A 106 -24.21 5.75 17.66
N VAL A 107 -24.02 6.40 16.51
CA VAL A 107 -22.71 6.97 16.12
C VAL A 107 -22.60 8.42 16.56
N ASN A 108 -21.48 8.74 17.21
CA ASN A 108 -21.05 10.12 17.41
C ASN A 108 -19.80 10.47 16.55
N VAL A 109 -19.52 11.75 16.42
CA VAL A 109 -18.39 12.25 15.58
C VAL A 109 -17.05 11.66 16.01
N LEU A 110 -16.81 11.54 17.31
CA LEU A 110 -15.55 10.98 17.84
C LEU A 110 -15.39 9.51 17.42
N TRP A 111 -16.44 8.72 17.54
CA TRP A 111 -16.43 7.32 17.10
C TRP A 111 -16.14 7.20 15.60
N ALA A 112 -16.81 8.05 14.79
CA ALA A 112 -16.60 8.07 13.34
C ALA A 112 -15.15 8.42 12.96
N LEU A 113 -14.54 9.40 13.66
CA LEU A 113 -13.14 9.76 13.45
C LEU A 113 -12.16 8.64 13.85
N ILE A 114 -12.36 8.06 15.03
CA ILE A 114 -11.51 6.96 15.54
C ILE A 114 -11.60 5.76 14.59
N ARG A 115 -12.81 5.35 14.22
CA ARG A 115 -13.02 4.26 13.26
C ARG A 115 -12.42 4.59 11.89
N GLY A 116 -12.69 5.79 11.37
CA GLY A 116 -12.20 6.23 10.06
C GLY A 116 -10.67 6.17 9.97
N LEU A 117 -9.97 6.64 10.98
CA LEU A 117 -8.51 6.59 11.05
C LEU A 117 -7.99 5.16 11.26
N GLY A 118 -8.54 4.42 12.22
CA GLY A 118 -8.08 3.06 12.55
C GLY A 118 -8.33 2.07 11.42
N ALA A 119 -9.57 1.95 10.93
CA ALA A 119 -9.90 1.07 9.83
C ALA A 119 -9.21 1.51 8.53
N GLY A 120 -9.15 2.83 8.25
CA GLY A 120 -8.48 3.36 7.08
C GLY A 120 -7.01 2.95 7.02
N LEU A 121 -6.29 3.09 8.13
CA LEU A 121 -4.89 2.70 8.21
C LEU A 121 -4.71 1.18 8.14
N MET A 122 -5.59 0.42 8.79
CA MET A 122 -5.58 -1.05 8.75
C MET A 122 -5.71 -1.57 7.31
N HIS A 123 -6.74 -1.15 6.56
CA HIS A 123 -6.94 -1.55 5.17
C HIS A 123 -5.78 -1.10 4.27
N GLY A 124 -5.26 0.13 4.47
CA GLY A 124 -4.09 0.62 3.75
C GLY A 124 -2.85 -0.25 3.96
N VAL A 125 -2.54 -0.61 5.21
CA VAL A 125 -1.40 -1.46 5.57
C VAL A 125 -1.55 -2.88 5.01
N CYS A 126 -2.73 -3.49 5.13
CA CYS A 126 -3.02 -4.81 4.58
C CYS A 126 -2.78 -4.85 3.07
N THR A 127 -3.38 -3.91 2.33
CA THR A 127 -3.24 -3.89 0.86
C THR A 127 -1.81 -3.58 0.42
N VAL A 128 -1.08 -2.69 1.11
CA VAL A 128 0.35 -2.43 0.85
C VAL A 128 1.21 -3.68 1.07
N THR A 129 0.92 -4.45 2.11
CA THR A 129 1.63 -5.70 2.40
C THR A 129 1.56 -6.66 1.22
N VAL A 130 0.37 -6.86 0.66
CA VAL A 130 0.17 -7.70 -0.54
C VAL A 130 0.86 -7.08 -1.76
N GLY A 131 0.73 -5.77 -1.98
CA GLY A 131 1.34 -5.06 -3.09
C GLY A 131 2.87 -5.13 -3.12
N ILE A 132 3.51 -5.23 -1.95
CA ILE A 132 4.96 -5.46 -1.86
C ILE A 132 5.34 -6.82 -2.47
N GLY A 133 4.57 -7.87 -2.21
CA GLY A 133 4.76 -9.19 -2.84
C GLY A 133 4.62 -9.12 -4.36
N MET A 134 3.61 -8.39 -4.83
CA MET A 134 3.35 -8.24 -6.27
C MET A 134 4.45 -7.51 -7.03
N SER A 135 5.31 -6.73 -6.38
CA SER A 135 6.46 -6.06 -7.01
C SER A 135 7.55 -7.03 -7.54
N LEU A 136 7.38 -8.32 -7.34
CA LEU A 136 8.32 -9.36 -7.78
C LEU A 136 7.83 -10.13 -9.01
N VAL A 137 6.68 -9.78 -9.57
CA VAL A 137 5.98 -10.54 -10.62
C VAL A 137 6.85 -10.84 -11.85
N HIS A 138 7.59 -9.86 -12.36
CA HIS A 138 8.47 -10.04 -13.52
C HIS A 138 9.92 -10.40 -13.17
N LYS A 139 10.29 -10.32 -11.89
CA LYS A 139 11.69 -10.49 -11.43
C LYS A 139 12.00 -11.90 -10.97
N LYS A 140 11.11 -12.51 -10.17
CA LYS A 140 11.31 -13.80 -9.53
C LYS A 140 9.98 -14.52 -9.39
N LYS A 141 9.52 -15.23 -10.41
CA LYS A 141 8.20 -15.92 -10.45
C LYS A 141 7.90 -16.77 -9.21
N LYS A 142 8.85 -17.61 -8.77
CA LYS A 142 8.67 -18.47 -7.59
C LYS A 142 8.46 -17.64 -6.31
N LEU A 143 9.26 -16.58 -6.13
CA LEU A 143 9.16 -15.69 -4.98
C LEU A 143 7.91 -14.81 -5.06
N PHE A 144 7.48 -14.43 -6.27
CA PHE A 144 6.22 -13.74 -6.50
C PHE A 144 5.04 -14.58 -6.01
N VAL A 145 4.90 -15.81 -6.48
CA VAL A 145 3.76 -16.67 -6.12
C VAL A 145 3.75 -16.95 -4.62
N CYS A 146 4.81 -17.58 -4.08
CA CYS A 146 4.87 -17.96 -2.67
C CYS A 146 4.87 -16.73 -1.74
N GLY A 147 5.61 -15.67 -2.10
CA GLY A 147 5.70 -14.45 -1.31
C GLY A 147 4.40 -13.66 -1.30
N THR A 148 3.72 -13.50 -2.43
CA THR A 148 2.44 -12.79 -2.50
C THR A 148 1.35 -13.53 -1.75
N ILE A 149 1.29 -14.86 -1.88
CA ILE A 149 0.34 -15.69 -1.13
C ILE A 149 0.61 -15.59 0.38
N ALA A 150 1.86 -15.71 0.83
CA ALA A 150 2.20 -15.57 2.24
C ALA A 150 1.82 -14.18 2.79
N LEU A 151 2.08 -13.11 2.03
CA LEU A 151 1.73 -11.74 2.41
C LEU A 151 0.21 -11.49 2.39
N LEU A 152 -0.52 -12.16 1.49
CA LEU A 152 -1.98 -12.13 1.50
C LEU A 152 -2.55 -12.81 2.75
N PHE A 153 -2.05 -13.98 3.12
CA PHE A 153 -2.45 -14.63 4.37
C PHE A 153 -2.11 -13.78 5.60
N MET A 154 -0.96 -13.12 5.61
CA MET A 154 -0.60 -12.20 6.69
C MET A 154 -1.57 -11.00 6.76
N ALA A 155 -1.96 -10.42 5.63
CA ALA A 155 -2.92 -9.34 5.57
C ALA A 155 -4.31 -9.79 6.07
N ILE A 156 -4.79 -10.95 5.62
CA ILE A 156 -6.06 -11.56 6.07
C ILE A 156 -6.03 -11.78 7.59
N THR A 157 -4.96 -12.37 8.11
CA THR A 157 -4.82 -12.65 9.55
C THR A 157 -4.80 -11.35 10.36
N TYR A 158 -4.03 -10.35 9.92
CA TYR A 158 -3.97 -9.06 10.59
C TYR A 158 -5.33 -8.35 10.59
N HIS A 159 -6.05 -8.37 9.47
CA HIS A 159 -7.40 -7.84 9.35
C HIS A 159 -8.39 -8.58 10.27
N ALA A 160 -8.35 -9.91 10.30
CA ALA A 160 -9.18 -10.74 11.18
C ALA A 160 -8.92 -10.43 12.67
N ILE A 161 -7.65 -10.27 13.07
CA ILE A 161 -7.27 -9.87 14.43
C ILE A 161 -7.83 -8.47 14.75
N TYR A 162 -7.68 -7.51 13.83
CA TYR A 162 -8.25 -6.17 13.99
C TYR A 162 -9.77 -6.24 14.23
N ASN A 163 -10.50 -6.94 13.37
CA ASN A 163 -11.94 -7.09 13.49
C ASN A 163 -12.34 -7.78 14.82
N SER A 164 -11.60 -8.80 15.25
CA SER A 164 -11.82 -9.49 16.52
C SER A 164 -11.66 -8.55 17.74
N ILE A 165 -10.67 -7.66 17.70
CA ILE A 165 -10.44 -6.72 18.81
C ILE A 165 -11.47 -5.60 18.80
N VAL A 166 -11.83 -5.01 17.64
CA VAL A 166 -12.80 -3.90 17.59
C VAL A 166 -14.24 -4.32 17.84
N THR A 167 -14.55 -5.62 17.72
CA THR A 167 -15.86 -6.19 18.08
C THR A 167 -15.93 -6.66 19.53
N SER A 168 -14.81 -6.65 20.27
CA SER A 168 -14.72 -7.01 21.67
C SER A 168 -14.86 -5.80 22.61
N ASP A 169 -14.82 -6.04 23.91
CA ASP A 169 -14.78 -4.99 24.93
C ASP A 169 -13.48 -4.13 24.84
N TYR A 170 -12.47 -4.64 24.15
CA TYR A 170 -11.19 -3.98 23.93
C TYR A 170 -11.11 -3.14 22.65
N LYS A 171 -12.24 -2.70 22.09
CA LYS A 171 -12.36 -1.97 20.81
C LYS A 171 -11.39 -0.80 20.66
N TYR A 172 -11.09 -0.07 21.73
CA TYR A 172 -10.14 1.06 21.68
C TYR A 172 -8.69 0.63 21.40
N PHE A 173 -8.29 -0.55 21.88
CA PHE A 173 -6.97 -1.13 21.54
C PHE A 173 -6.91 -1.54 20.08
N GLY A 174 -8.02 -2.05 19.52
CA GLY A 174 -8.11 -2.34 18.10
C GLY A 174 -7.81 -1.11 17.24
N PHE A 175 -8.37 0.02 17.58
CA PHE A 175 -8.10 1.27 16.86
C PHE A 175 -6.63 1.73 16.95
N ALA A 176 -5.93 1.44 18.05
CA ALA A 176 -4.52 1.77 18.22
C ALA A 176 -3.59 0.83 17.44
N LEU A 177 -4.01 -0.42 17.18
CA LEU A 177 -3.19 -1.46 16.55
C LEU A 177 -2.57 -1.05 15.20
N PRO A 178 -3.31 -0.44 14.25
CA PRO A 178 -2.73 -0.01 12.98
C PRO A 178 -1.66 1.08 13.13
N PHE A 179 -1.78 1.97 14.10
CA PHE A 179 -0.77 3.00 14.37
C PHE A 179 0.50 2.39 14.95
N ILE A 180 0.35 1.46 15.91
CA ILE A 180 1.48 0.74 16.54
C ILE A 180 2.27 -0.06 15.50
N THR A 181 1.60 -0.63 14.50
CA THR A 181 2.25 -1.41 13.43
C THR A 181 2.79 -0.52 12.32
N TYR A 182 2.05 0.49 11.89
CA TYR A 182 2.41 1.34 10.77
C TYR A 182 3.60 2.26 11.07
N ILE A 183 3.64 2.90 12.25
CA ILE A 183 4.67 3.89 12.58
C ILE A 183 6.08 3.28 12.56
N PRO A 184 6.38 2.17 13.25
CA PRO A 184 7.69 1.54 13.20
C PRO A 184 8.09 1.08 11.80
N ILE A 185 7.14 0.48 11.06
CA ILE A 185 7.36 0.02 9.68
C ILE A 185 7.73 1.20 8.78
N ASN A 186 6.99 2.30 8.87
CA ASN A 186 7.24 3.51 8.07
C ASN A 186 8.63 4.09 8.40
N ILE A 187 8.96 4.25 9.68
CA ILE A 187 10.26 4.74 10.12
C ILE A 187 11.39 3.86 9.57
N PHE A 188 11.26 2.53 9.67
CA PHE A 188 12.24 1.59 9.14
C PHE A 188 12.45 1.75 7.63
N PHE A 189 11.38 1.84 6.85
CA PHE A 189 11.48 2.02 5.40
C PHE A 189 12.07 3.38 5.01
N GLN A 190 11.71 4.44 5.72
CA GLN A 190 12.28 5.78 5.48
C GLN A 190 13.79 5.81 5.76
N ARG A 191 14.23 5.22 6.89
CA ARG A 191 15.67 5.09 7.22
C ARG A 191 16.42 4.33 6.14
N LYS A 192 15.90 3.19 5.71
CA LYS A 192 16.49 2.37 4.66
C LYS A 192 16.54 3.07 3.29
N ALA A 193 15.53 3.86 2.96
CA ALA A 193 15.51 4.68 1.76
C ALA A 193 16.55 5.81 1.81
N LYS A 194 16.72 6.47 2.97
CA LYS A 194 17.75 7.49 3.20
C LYS A 194 19.15 6.89 3.06
N GLU A 195 19.43 5.75 3.67
CA GLU A 195 20.72 5.06 3.55
C GLU A 195 21.06 4.71 2.09
N ARG A 196 20.07 4.21 1.32
CA ARG A 196 20.27 3.91 -0.11
C ARG A 196 20.63 5.16 -0.90
N ARG A 197 19.92 6.28 -0.65
CA ARG A 197 20.23 7.57 -1.33
C ARG A 197 21.64 8.05 -1.01
N LEU A 198 22.06 7.97 0.26
CA LEU A 198 23.41 8.35 0.68
C LEU A 198 24.49 7.47 0.03
N ARG A 199 24.28 6.15 -0.05
CA ARG A 199 25.20 5.22 -0.73
C ARG A 199 25.29 5.50 -2.23
N THR A 200 24.17 5.84 -2.89
CA THR A 200 24.18 6.19 -4.32
C THR A 200 24.89 7.51 -4.56
N ALA A 201 24.68 8.51 -3.72
CA ALA A 201 25.38 9.80 -3.81
C ALA A 201 26.89 9.65 -3.56
N ALA A 202 27.31 8.83 -2.58
CA ALA A 202 28.72 8.56 -2.31
C ALA A 202 29.40 7.85 -3.48
N LYS A 203 28.74 6.85 -4.10
CA LYS A 203 29.28 6.19 -5.30
C LYS A 203 29.39 7.14 -6.51
N ALA A 204 28.39 8.01 -6.70
CA ALA A 204 28.44 8.99 -7.78
C ALA A 204 29.61 9.98 -7.61
N LYS A 205 29.86 10.39 -6.36
CA LYS A 205 31.01 11.27 -6.03
C LYS A 205 32.35 10.56 -6.30
N GLU A 206 32.50 9.30 -5.89
CA GLU A 206 33.72 8.51 -6.13
C GLU A 206 33.99 8.29 -7.61
N ILE A 207 32.96 8.09 -8.43
CA ILE A 207 33.13 7.98 -9.91
C ILE A 207 33.60 9.34 -10.49
N PHE A 208 32.98 10.43 -10.09
CA PHE A 208 33.32 11.75 -10.56
C PHE A 208 34.77 12.14 -10.20
N GLU A 209 35.22 11.82 -8.98
CA GLU A 209 36.61 12.08 -8.55
C GLU A 209 37.62 11.26 -9.36
N LYS A 210 37.32 9.99 -9.69
CA LYS A 210 38.18 9.15 -10.54
C LYS A 210 38.24 9.63 -11.98
N ASP A 211 37.14 10.10 -12.54
CA ASP A 211 37.10 10.61 -13.90
C ASP A 211 37.91 11.91 -14.00
N THR A 212 37.86 12.80 -12.99
CA THR A 212 38.68 14.04 -12.94
C THR A 212 40.16 13.76 -12.73
N GLU A 213 40.57 12.77 -11.96
CA GLU A 213 41.97 12.37 -11.80
C GLU A 213 42.53 11.82 -13.12
N HIS A 214 41.75 11.07 -13.90
CA HIS A 214 42.19 10.50 -15.17
C HIS A 214 42.36 11.57 -16.27
N ASP A 215 41.53 12.60 -16.26
CA ASP A 215 41.65 13.72 -17.21
C ASP A 215 42.88 14.61 -16.91
N THR A 216 43.27 14.81 -15.65
CA THR A 216 44.45 15.56 -15.26
C THR A 216 45.74 14.83 -15.63
N ASP A 217 45.82 13.51 -15.47
CA ASP A 217 46.97 12.69 -15.84
C ASP A 217 47.17 12.62 -17.37
N SER A 218 46.12 12.82 -18.17
CA SER A 218 46.22 12.84 -19.64
C SER A 218 46.72 14.19 -20.19
N GLU A 219 46.45 15.30 -19.53
CA GLU A 219 46.93 16.63 -19.92
C GLU A 219 48.42 16.84 -19.60
N ASP A 220 48.93 16.25 -18.51
CA ASP A 220 50.37 16.36 -18.16
C ASP A 220 51.27 15.49 -19.05
N GLY A 221 50.71 14.45 -19.70
CA GLY A 221 51.45 13.59 -20.64
C GLY A 221 51.70 14.20 -22.05
N GLU A 222 50.89 15.19 -22.46
CA GLU A 222 50.98 15.78 -23.81
C GLU A 222 51.94 16.96 -23.92
N ASN A 223 52.39 17.53 -22.80
CA ASN A 223 53.30 18.67 -22.76
C ASN A 223 54.79 18.30 -22.77
N ASP A 224 55.17 17.03 -22.76
CA ASP A 224 56.58 16.61 -22.68
C ASP A 224 57.21 16.17 -24.04
N ILE A 225 56.51 16.37 -25.18
CA ILE A 225 57.00 15.97 -26.51
C ILE A 225 57.42 17.19 -27.38
N GLY A 226 57.63 18.35 -26.77
CA GLY A 226 57.97 19.62 -27.49
C GLY A 226 59.41 20.11 -27.34
N GLY A 227 60.44 19.26 -27.37
CA GLY A 227 61.80 19.70 -27.16
C GLY A 227 62.86 18.85 -27.83
N PHE A 228 62.91 18.78 -29.20
CA PHE A 228 64.07 18.38 -29.92
C PHE A 228 64.23 19.27 -31.19
N GLN A 229 65.08 20.24 -31.09
CA GLN A 229 65.80 20.78 -32.21
C GLN A 229 67.18 20.15 -32.28
#